data_0b06d759b1e3dd9c264b962c551117e6
#
_entry.id   0b06d759b1e3dd9c264b962c551117e6
#
_cell.length_a   1.000
_cell.length_b   1.000
_cell.length_c   1.000
_cell.angle_alpha   90.00
_cell.angle_beta   90.00
_cell.angle_gamma   90.00
#
_symmetry.space_group_name_H-M   'P 1'
#
loop_
_entity.id
_entity.type
_entity.pdbx_description
1 polymer ?
#
loop_
_entity_poly.entity_id
_entity_poly.type
_entity_poly.pdbx_seq_one_letter_code
_entity_poly.pdbx_strand_id
1 'polypeptide(L)'
;EEIENSQDNHGTLCLSVLGGFKEGSLIGPAYKSEFLLAKTEIVAEEIQAEEDNFVAALEWGEQNGADIAVSSLGYSDWYEYEDMDGNTAVTTIAVDIAASLGVLCINSAGNSGNSQWNYITAPADADSVISVGAVDLDGNLASFSSKGPTFDGRLKPEVCALGINTYCVR
;
A
#
# COMPACT_ATOMS: atom_id res chain seq x y z
N GLU A 1 -13.55 -16.25 14.72
CA GLU A 1 -12.24 -16.94 14.79
C GLU A 1 -11.08 -16.05 14.34
N GLU A 2 -11.33 -14.96 13.61
CA GLU A 2 -10.32 -14.03 13.10
C GLU A 2 -9.96 -12.88 14.05
N ILE A 3 -10.70 -12.72 15.13
CA ILE A 3 -10.58 -11.62 16.09
C ILE A 3 -9.40 -11.81 17.07
N GLU A 4 -8.91 -13.03 17.23
CA GLU A 4 -7.93 -13.37 18.28
C GLU A 4 -6.50 -12.88 18.01
N ASN A 5 -6.15 -12.48 16.77
CA ASN A 5 -4.76 -12.17 16.40
C ASN A 5 -4.52 -10.73 15.92
N SER A 6 -5.43 -9.81 16.20
CA SER A 6 -5.33 -8.41 15.71
C SER A 6 -5.20 -8.29 14.17
N GLN A 7 -5.61 -9.31 13.46
CA GLN A 7 -5.43 -9.46 12.02
C GLN A 7 -6.19 -8.41 11.19
N ASP A 8 -7.22 -7.81 11.76
CA ASP A 8 -8.06 -6.77 11.15
C ASP A 8 -7.65 -5.34 11.55
N ASN A 9 -6.71 -5.18 12.48
CA ASN A 9 -6.36 -3.86 13.03
C ASN A 9 -5.82 -2.92 11.97
N HIS A 10 -4.81 -3.34 11.21
CA HIS A 10 -4.14 -2.48 10.24
C HIS A 10 -5.10 -2.03 9.12
N GLY A 11 -5.87 -2.96 8.53
CA GLY A 11 -6.87 -2.62 7.53
C GLY A 11 -7.96 -1.68 8.06
N THR A 12 -8.39 -1.87 9.32
CA THR A 12 -9.35 -0.99 9.98
C THR A 12 -8.80 0.44 10.16
N LEU A 13 -7.53 0.57 10.56
CA LEU A 13 -6.86 1.88 10.65
C LEU A 13 -6.85 2.58 9.29
N CYS A 14 -6.38 1.90 8.24
CA CYS A 14 -6.30 2.44 6.88
C CYS A 14 -7.67 2.84 6.35
N LEU A 15 -8.67 1.97 6.47
CA LEU A 15 -10.04 2.25 6.05
C LEU A 15 -10.64 3.44 6.81
N SER A 16 -10.34 3.59 8.10
CA SER A 16 -10.87 4.68 8.90
C SER A 16 -10.36 6.05 8.44
N VAL A 17 -9.11 6.13 8.00
CA VAL A 17 -8.54 7.37 7.45
C VAL A 17 -9.15 7.70 6.10
N LEU A 18 -9.40 6.69 5.28
CA LEU A 18 -9.94 6.84 3.93
C LEU A 18 -11.44 7.12 3.92
N GLY A 19 -12.22 6.27 4.61
CA GLY A 19 -13.68 6.20 4.51
C GLY A 19 -14.44 6.38 5.83
N GLY A 20 -13.73 6.61 6.95
CA GLY A 20 -14.38 6.80 8.24
C GLY A 20 -15.26 8.04 8.28
N PHE A 21 -16.40 7.96 8.97
CA PHE A 21 -17.27 9.11 9.17
C PHE A 21 -17.78 9.20 10.61
N LYS A 22 -17.30 10.21 11.31
CA LYS A 22 -17.82 10.64 12.61
C LYS A 22 -17.73 12.15 12.70
N GLU A 23 -18.87 12.81 12.62
CA GLU A 23 -18.96 14.27 12.66
C GLU A 23 -18.24 14.86 13.88
N GLY A 24 -17.46 15.91 13.68
CA GLY A 24 -16.66 16.56 14.71
C GLY A 24 -15.44 15.77 15.21
N SER A 25 -15.15 14.61 14.62
CA SER A 25 -14.03 13.73 15.04
C SER A 25 -13.18 13.27 13.86
N LEU A 26 -13.73 12.46 12.96
CA LEU A 26 -13.00 11.89 11.83
C LEU A 26 -13.91 11.87 10.61
N ILE A 27 -13.47 12.50 9.53
CA ILE A 27 -14.15 12.43 8.23
C ILE A 27 -13.07 12.10 7.18
N GLY A 28 -13.08 10.87 6.70
CA GLY A 28 -12.23 10.42 5.60
C GLY A 28 -12.66 11.05 4.28
N PRO A 29 -11.74 11.31 3.36
CA PRO A 29 -12.07 11.99 2.09
C PRO A 29 -13.04 11.19 1.22
N ALA A 30 -13.06 9.87 1.34
CA ALA A 30 -13.88 8.96 0.55
C ALA A 30 -15.06 8.36 1.34
N TYR A 31 -15.57 9.01 2.40
CA TYR A 31 -16.59 8.45 3.29
C TYR A 31 -17.95 8.14 2.64
N LYS A 32 -18.17 8.57 1.41
CA LYS A 32 -19.36 8.27 0.61
C LYS A 32 -19.15 7.24 -0.49
N SER A 33 -17.94 6.73 -0.62
CA SER A 33 -17.62 5.70 -1.60
C SER A 33 -18.16 4.34 -1.15
N GLU A 34 -18.37 3.46 -2.10
CA GLU A 34 -18.54 2.03 -1.83
C GLU A 34 -17.15 1.39 -1.73
N PHE A 35 -17.01 0.42 -0.82
CA PHE A 35 -15.74 -0.22 -0.57
C PHE A 35 -15.83 -1.72 -0.79
N LEU A 36 -14.91 -2.26 -1.57
CA LEU A 36 -14.57 -3.67 -1.62
C LEU A 36 -13.39 -3.91 -0.68
N LEU A 37 -13.54 -4.76 0.31
CA LEU A 37 -12.51 -5.02 1.31
C LEU A 37 -11.95 -6.42 1.13
N ALA A 38 -10.66 -6.51 0.88
CA ALA A 38 -9.93 -7.76 0.77
C ALA A 38 -8.89 -7.88 1.87
N LYS A 39 -8.75 -9.06 2.42
CA LYS A 39 -7.78 -9.39 3.44
C LYS A 39 -6.79 -10.37 2.84
N THR A 40 -5.56 -9.95 2.69
CA THR A 40 -4.51 -10.67 1.95
C THR A 40 -3.40 -11.18 2.86
N GLU A 41 -3.19 -10.51 4.00
CA GLU A 41 -2.10 -10.77 4.92
C GLU A 41 -2.44 -11.80 6.00
N ILE A 42 -1.45 -12.56 6.43
CA ILE A 42 -1.49 -13.54 7.50
C ILE A 42 -0.56 -13.05 8.61
N VAL A 43 -1.10 -12.31 9.58
CA VAL A 43 -0.32 -11.59 10.61
C VAL A 43 0.70 -12.44 11.38
N ALA A 44 0.52 -13.75 11.42
CA ALA A 44 1.41 -14.66 12.14
C ALA A 44 2.71 -15.00 11.37
N GLU A 45 2.73 -14.81 10.06
CA GLU A 45 3.81 -15.28 9.18
C GLU A 45 3.94 -14.34 7.98
N GLU A 46 5.14 -13.90 7.66
CA GLU A 46 5.46 -13.19 6.42
C GLU A 46 5.85 -14.22 5.36
N ILE A 47 4.98 -14.48 4.40
CA ILE A 47 5.16 -15.55 3.41
C ILE A 47 4.76 -15.12 1.98
N GLN A 48 5.41 -15.68 0.98
CA GLN A 48 5.13 -15.37 -0.43
C GLN A 48 3.68 -15.60 -0.88
N ALA A 49 2.93 -16.46 -0.19
CA ALA A 49 1.51 -16.68 -0.49
C ALA A 49 0.66 -15.42 -0.27
N GLU A 50 1.13 -14.44 0.47
CA GLU A 50 0.45 -13.15 0.64
C GLU A 50 0.46 -12.33 -0.64
N GLU A 51 1.52 -12.43 -1.45
CA GLU A 51 1.53 -11.83 -2.79
C GLU A 51 0.48 -12.48 -3.71
N ASP A 52 0.32 -13.81 -3.66
CA ASP A 52 -0.75 -14.49 -4.42
C ASP A 52 -2.14 -14.04 -3.96
N ASN A 53 -2.33 -13.87 -2.65
CA ASN A 53 -3.57 -13.33 -2.08
C ASN A 53 -3.81 -11.87 -2.54
N PHE A 54 -2.76 -11.06 -2.58
CA PHE A 54 -2.83 -9.68 -3.08
C PHE A 54 -3.26 -9.64 -4.56
N VAL A 55 -2.65 -10.47 -5.40
CA VAL A 55 -3.02 -10.60 -6.82
C VAL A 55 -4.48 -11.01 -6.97
N ALA A 56 -4.89 -12.05 -6.25
CA ALA A 56 -6.27 -12.53 -6.28
C ALA A 56 -7.28 -11.46 -5.81
N ALA A 57 -6.91 -10.67 -4.79
CA ALA A 57 -7.74 -9.57 -4.30
C ALA A 57 -7.86 -8.43 -5.34
N LEU A 58 -6.78 -8.13 -6.04
CA LEU A 58 -6.76 -7.11 -7.08
C LEU A 58 -7.60 -7.53 -8.30
N GLU A 59 -7.47 -8.78 -8.74
CA GLU A 59 -8.32 -9.37 -9.80
C GLU A 59 -9.79 -9.36 -9.40
N TRP A 60 -10.11 -9.76 -8.16
CA TRP A 60 -11.47 -9.74 -7.65
C TRP A 60 -12.03 -8.31 -7.60
N GLY A 61 -11.23 -7.33 -7.19
CA GLY A 61 -11.62 -5.92 -7.17
C GLY A 61 -11.96 -5.41 -8.57
N GLU A 62 -11.10 -5.66 -9.55
CA GLU A 62 -11.30 -5.28 -10.96
C GLU A 62 -12.59 -5.92 -11.53
N GLN A 63 -12.78 -7.22 -11.35
CA GLN A 63 -13.97 -7.94 -11.80
C GLN A 63 -15.28 -7.43 -11.16
N ASN A 64 -15.22 -6.81 -9.99
CA ASN A 64 -16.36 -6.21 -9.32
C ASN A 64 -16.48 -4.70 -9.58
N GLY A 65 -15.70 -4.16 -10.50
CA GLY A 65 -15.79 -2.77 -10.97
C GLY A 65 -15.15 -1.75 -10.06
N ALA A 66 -14.08 -2.11 -9.35
CA ALA A 66 -13.30 -1.15 -8.60
C ALA A 66 -12.63 -0.13 -9.53
N ASP A 67 -12.84 1.15 -9.29
CA ASP A 67 -12.15 2.24 -10.00
C ASP A 67 -10.75 2.50 -9.43
N ILE A 68 -10.58 2.26 -8.13
CA ILE A 68 -9.35 2.58 -7.38
C ILE A 68 -9.02 1.40 -6.45
N ALA A 69 -7.78 0.94 -6.51
CA ALA A 69 -7.19 0.01 -5.54
C ALA A 69 -6.21 0.76 -4.63
N VAL A 70 -6.41 0.65 -3.32
CA VAL A 70 -5.53 1.28 -2.31
C VAL A 70 -4.97 0.21 -1.41
N SER A 71 -3.65 0.14 -1.29
CA SER A 71 -2.98 -0.79 -0.39
C SER A 71 -1.90 -0.11 0.44
N SER A 72 -1.81 -0.52 1.70
CA SER A 72 -0.76 -0.10 2.64
C SER A 72 0.14 -1.30 2.97
N LEU A 73 0.52 -2.04 1.95
CA LEU A 73 1.32 -3.25 2.01
C LEU A 73 2.65 -3.06 1.29
N GLY A 74 3.61 -3.91 1.56
CA GLY A 74 4.88 -3.87 0.85
C GLY A 74 5.73 -5.11 1.13
N TYR A 75 6.24 -5.71 0.08
CA TYR A 75 7.00 -6.95 0.09
C TYR A 75 8.46 -6.69 -0.28
N SER A 76 9.38 -7.22 0.53
CA SER A 76 10.82 -7.11 0.33
C SER A 76 11.61 -8.31 0.87
N ASP A 77 11.01 -9.18 1.69
CA ASP A 77 11.72 -10.18 2.49
C ASP A 77 12.39 -11.28 1.65
N TRP A 78 11.89 -11.52 0.45
CA TRP A 78 12.42 -12.48 -0.52
C TRP A 78 12.93 -11.84 -1.81
N TYR A 79 13.07 -10.52 -1.81
CA TYR A 79 13.59 -9.76 -2.93
C TYR A 79 14.94 -9.11 -2.60
N GLU A 80 15.71 -8.83 -3.63
CA GLU A 80 16.87 -7.95 -3.57
C GLU A 80 16.48 -6.58 -4.15
N TYR A 81 17.30 -5.55 -3.93
CA TYR A 81 17.00 -4.22 -4.47
C TYR A 81 16.91 -4.22 -6.01
N GLU A 82 17.70 -5.08 -6.64
CA GLU A 82 17.70 -5.30 -8.09
C GLU A 82 16.33 -5.70 -8.65
N ASP A 83 15.50 -6.34 -7.83
CA ASP A 83 14.15 -6.78 -8.20
C ASP A 83 13.12 -5.65 -8.16
N MET A 84 13.48 -4.50 -7.57
CA MET A 84 12.63 -3.29 -7.57
C MET A 84 12.76 -2.54 -8.89
N ASP A 85 12.53 -3.21 -9.98
CA ASP A 85 12.74 -2.78 -11.37
C ASP A 85 11.45 -2.53 -12.16
N GLY A 86 10.29 -2.68 -11.51
CA GLY A 86 8.96 -2.54 -12.12
C GLY A 86 8.48 -3.78 -12.89
N ASN A 87 9.26 -4.88 -12.92
CA ASN A 87 8.94 -6.03 -13.75
C ASN A 87 9.15 -7.39 -13.07
N THR A 88 9.79 -7.43 -11.92
CA THR A 88 10.20 -8.70 -11.28
C THR A 88 9.20 -9.17 -10.24
N ALA A 89 8.78 -8.32 -9.31
CA ALA A 89 7.88 -8.72 -8.24
C ALA A 89 6.47 -9.05 -8.76
N VAL A 90 5.88 -10.09 -8.22
CA VAL A 90 4.56 -10.60 -8.66
C VAL A 90 3.47 -9.54 -8.46
N THR A 91 3.47 -8.87 -7.31
CA THR A 91 2.52 -7.80 -7.00
C THR A 91 2.72 -6.56 -7.87
N THR A 92 3.95 -6.24 -8.24
CA THR A 92 4.30 -5.17 -9.16
C THR A 92 3.69 -5.41 -10.55
N ILE A 93 3.88 -6.61 -11.10
CA ILE A 93 3.30 -7.01 -12.39
C ILE A 93 1.77 -6.95 -12.33
N ALA A 94 1.17 -7.43 -11.24
CA ALA A 94 -0.29 -7.43 -11.08
C ALA A 94 -0.88 -6.01 -11.05
N VAL A 95 -0.20 -5.06 -10.39
CA VAL A 95 -0.59 -3.65 -10.34
C VAL A 95 -0.57 -3.03 -11.74
N ASP A 96 0.46 -3.27 -12.53
CA ASP A 96 0.54 -2.75 -13.90
C ASP A 96 -0.53 -3.36 -14.82
N ILE A 97 -0.85 -4.64 -14.65
CA ILE A 97 -1.97 -5.27 -15.35
C ILE A 97 -3.30 -4.61 -14.96
N ALA A 98 -3.57 -4.44 -13.65
CA ALA A 98 -4.80 -3.81 -13.18
C ALA A 98 -4.94 -2.38 -13.70
N ALA A 99 -3.84 -1.62 -13.70
CA ALA A 99 -3.82 -0.27 -14.27
C ALA A 99 -4.13 -0.27 -15.78
N SER A 100 -3.62 -1.25 -16.53
CA SER A 100 -3.93 -1.41 -17.95
C SER A 100 -5.40 -1.71 -18.22
N LEU A 101 -6.11 -2.29 -17.24
CA LEU A 101 -7.55 -2.57 -17.27
C LEU A 101 -8.41 -1.41 -16.76
N GLY A 102 -7.77 -0.32 -16.29
CA GLY A 102 -8.44 0.92 -15.89
C GLY A 102 -8.57 1.15 -14.39
N VAL A 103 -7.98 0.30 -13.56
CA VAL A 103 -7.95 0.49 -12.09
C VAL A 103 -6.80 1.42 -11.71
N LEU A 104 -7.08 2.51 -11.02
CA LEU A 104 -6.05 3.38 -10.46
C LEU A 104 -5.46 2.72 -9.20
N CYS A 105 -4.20 2.30 -9.26
CA CYS A 105 -3.50 1.69 -8.14
C CYS A 105 -2.70 2.72 -7.33
N ILE A 106 -2.89 2.70 -6.01
CA ILE A 106 -2.20 3.57 -5.05
C ILE A 106 -1.61 2.69 -3.96
N ASN A 107 -0.30 2.80 -3.73
CA ASN A 107 0.38 1.98 -2.73
C ASN A 107 1.33 2.79 -1.85
N SER A 108 1.53 2.37 -0.60
CA SER A 108 2.56 2.95 0.26
C SER A 108 3.95 2.68 -0.30
N ALA A 109 4.88 3.62 -0.15
CA ALA A 109 6.27 3.43 -0.54
C ALA A 109 7.01 2.37 0.30
N GLY A 110 6.47 2.06 1.48
CA GLY A 110 7.07 1.18 2.48
C GLY A 110 7.60 1.92 3.71
N ASN A 111 7.96 1.16 4.73
CA ASN A 111 8.41 1.66 6.04
C ASN A 111 9.89 1.37 6.32
N SER A 112 10.69 1.17 5.29
CA SER A 112 12.08 0.71 5.40
C SER A 112 13.13 1.82 5.39
N GLY A 113 12.71 3.10 5.39
CA GLY A 113 13.60 4.25 5.24
C GLY A 113 14.70 4.41 6.29
N ASN A 114 14.57 3.76 7.45
CA ASN A 114 15.56 3.72 8.51
C ASN A 114 16.10 2.30 8.77
N SER A 115 15.79 1.34 7.90
CA SER A 115 16.31 -0.03 7.93
C SER A 115 17.50 -0.20 6.97
N GLN A 116 18.08 -1.40 6.96
CA GLN A 116 19.14 -1.73 6.01
C GLN A 116 18.64 -1.73 4.55
N TRP A 117 17.36 -2.07 4.33
CA TRP A 117 16.73 -2.03 3.01
C TRP A 117 16.66 -0.60 2.46
N ASN A 118 16.11 0.36 3.22
CA ASN A 118 16.00 1.80 2.93
C ASN A 118 15.14 2.17 1.70
N TYR A 119 15.00 1.32 0.71
CA TYR A 119 14.32 1.57 -0.55
C TYR A 119 12.83 1.30 -0.49
N ILE A 120 12.12 1.66 -1.57
CA ILE A 120 10.72 1.27 -1.79
C ILE A 120 10.59 -0.26 -1.77
N THR A 121 9.37 -0.74 -1.53
CA THR A 121 9.03 -2.17 -1.51
C THR A 121 7.99 -2.46 -2.58
N ALA A 122 7.96 -3.67 -3.14
CA ALA A 122 6.93 -4.04 -4.10
C ALA A 122 5.52 -3.99 -3.45
N PRO A 123 4.48 -3.53 -4.15
CA PRO A 123 4.42 -3.11 -5.55
C PRO A 123 4.64 -1.60 -5.79
N ALA A 124 5.24 -0.85 -4.85
CA ALA A 124 5.45 0.58 -5.02
C ALA A 124 6.45 0.93 -6.14
N ASP A 125 7.21 -0.06 -6.62
CA ASP A 125 8.13 0.06 -7.74
C ASP A 125 7.46 -0.07 -9.12
N ALA A 126 6.17 -0.44 -9.20
CA ALA A 126 5.45 -0.61 -10.45
C ALA A 126 5.44 0.68 -11.30
N ASP A 127 5.32 0.52 -12.62
CA ASP A 127 5.27 1.65 -13.57
C ASP A 127 3.98 2.46 -13.41
N SER A 128 2.86 1.77 -13.23
CA SER A 128 1.51 2.35 -13.27
C SER A 128 0.88 2.49 -11.88
N VAL A 129 1.69 2.56 -10.81
CA VAL A 129 1.26 2.80 -9.44
C VAL A 129 1.57 4.22 -8.99
N ILE A 130 0.69 4.83 -8.23
CA ILE A 130 1.03 6.01 -7.43
C ILE A 130 1.61 5.52 -6.11
N SER A 131 2.91 5.57 -5.95
CA SER A 131 3.55 5.27 -4.67
C SER A 131 3.58 6.50 -3.78
N VAL A 132 3.30 6.31 -2.49
CA VAL A 132 3.07 7.39 -1.52
C VAL A 132 4.06 7.30 -0.38
N GLY A 133 4.93 8.30 -0.27
CA GLY A 133 5.83 8.48 0.87
C GLY A 133 5.15 9.18 2.05
N ALA A 134 5.73 9.06 3.23
CA ALA A 134 5.21 9.66 4.46
C ALA A 134 5.99 10.92 4.87
N VAL A 135 5.25 11.99 5.20
CA VAL A 135 5.80 13.24 5.74
C VAL A 135 5.08 13.64 7.04
N ASP A 136 5.67 14.57 7.79
CA ASP A 136 5.03 15.25 8.90
C ASP A 136 4.21 16.49 8.43
N LEU A 137 3.62 17.23 9.39
CA LEU A 137 2.82 18.43 9.08
C LEU A 137 3.64 19.58 8.48
N ASP A 138 4.94 19.59 8.69
CA ASP A 138 5.87 20.61 8.16
C ASP A 138 6.44 20.20 6.78
N GLY A 139 6.07 19.02 6.28
CA GLY A 139 6.53 18.45 5.01
C GLY A 139 7.90 17.77 5.11
N ASN A 140 8.43 17.53 6.33
CA ASN A 140 9.66 16.78 6.48
C ASN A 140 9.40 15.28 6.29
N LEU A 141 10.32 14.61 5.60
CA LEU A 141 10.22 13.17 5.37
C LEU A 141 10.22 12.41 6.71
N ALA A 142 9.24 11.51 6.87
CA ALA A 142 9.21 10.58 7.99
C ALA A 142 10.44 9.65 7.93
N SER A 143 11.12 9.46 9.06
CA SER A 143 12.35 8.67 9.10
C SER A 143 12.18 7.23 8.62
N PHE A 144 10.98 6.66 8.80
CA PHE A 144 10.65 5.31 8.36
C PHE A 144 10.25 5.24 6.88
N SER A 145 9.85 6.36 6.24
CA SER A 145 9.38 6.32 4.86
C SER A 145 10.46 5.80 3.92
N SER A 146 10.14 4.75 3.21
CA SER A 146 11.00 4.20 2.14
C SER A 146 11.26 5.23 1.05
N LYS A 147 12.39 5.08 0.36
CA LYS A 147 12.91 6.04 -0.60
C LYS A 147 13.20 5.38 -1.94
N GLY A 148 13.06 6.13 -3.00
CA GLY A 148 13.60 5.77 -4.30
C GLY A 148 15.10 6.08 -4.43
N PRO A 149 15.62 5.95 -5.64
CA PRO A 149 14.90 5.53 -6.85
C PRO A 149 14.54 4.04 -6.87
N THR A 150 13.84 3.59 -7.92
CA THR A 150 13.79 2.17 -8.28
C THR A 150 15.17 1.72 -8.75
N PHE A 151 15.39 0.41 -8.85
CA PHE A 151 16.69 -0.11 -9.34
C PHE A 151 16.99 0.33 -10.79
N ASP A 152 15.98 0.39 -11.64
CA ASP A 152 16.08 0.89 -13.01
C ASP A 152 16.14 2.44 -13.14
N GLY A 153 16.12 3.14 -12.00
CA GLY A 153 16.37 4.59 -11.90
C GLY A 153 15.15 5.49 -12.03
N ARG A 154 13.91 4.94 -11.96
CA ARG A 154 12.70 5.77 -11.94
C ARG A 154 12.56 6.50 -10.60
N LEU A 155 12.00 7.72 -10.66
CA LEU A 155 11.74 8.51 -9.47
C LEU A 155 10.51 7.97 -8.74
N LYS A 156 10.71 7.47 -7.53
CA LYS A 156 9.69 7.01 -6.58
C LYS A 156 10.00 7.54 -5.17
N PRO A 157 9.01 7.74 -4.29
CA PRO A 157 7.57 7.77 -4.58
C PRO A 157 7.18 8.99 -5.43
N GLU A 158 6.03 8.93 -6.12
CA GLU A 158 5.52 10.06 -6.93
C GLU A 158 5.03 11.20 -6.07
N VAL A 159 4.44 10.88 -4.92
CA VAL A 159 3.85 11.85 -4.00
C VAL A 159 4.16 11.51 -2.55
N CYS A 160 3.93 12.47 -1.67
CA CYS A 160 3.98 12.26 -0.21
C CYS A 160 2.68 12.72 0.42
N ALA A 161 2.31 12.07 1.53
CA ALA A 161 1.15 12.42 2.34
C ALA A 161 1.52 12.44 3.83
N LEU A 162 0.66 13.06 4.65
CA LEU A 162 0.82 13.04 6.10
C LEU A 162 0.77 11.60 6.62
N GLY A 163 1.88 11.11 7.13
CA GLY A 163 2.05 9.75 7.66
C GLY A 163 2.44 9.70 9.13
N ILE A 164 2.67 10.86 9.77
CA ILE A 164 3.04 10.96 11.18
C ILE A 164 1.88 11.55 11.99
N ASN A 165 1.51 10.86 13.08
CA ASN A 165 0.42 11.29 13.98
C ASN A 165 -0.95 11.43 13.27
N THR A 166 -1.19 10.63 12.25
CA THR A 166 -2.48 10.60 11.56
C THR A 166 -3.56 10.09 12.51
N TYR A 167 -4.65 10.83 12.63
CA TYR A 167 -5.79 10.45 13.47
C TYR A 167 -6.57 9.32 12.79
N CYS A 168 -6.81 8.24 13.51
CA CYS A 168 -7.52 7.05 13.01
C CYS A 168 -8.33 6.37 14.11
N VAL A 169 -9.17 5.43 13.76
CA VAL A 169 -9.86 4.54 14.70
C VAL A 169 -8.88 3.49 15.24
N ARG A 170 -9.03 3.09 16.48
CA ARG A 170 -8.33 1.96 17.12
C ARG A 170 -9.34 0.97 17.68
#